data_2f1ffd239739f279e3b7ebdd4876ff70
#
_entry.id   2f1ffd239739f279e3b7ebdd4876ff70
#
_cell.length_a   1.000
_cell.length_b   1.000
_cell.length_c   1.000
_cell.angle_alpha   90.00
_cell.angle_beta   90.00
_cell.angle_gamma   90.00
#
_symmetry.space_group_name_H-M   'P 1'
#
loop_
_entity.id
_entity.type
_entity.pdbx_description
1 polymer ?
#
loop_
_entity_poly.entity_id
_entity_poly.type
_entity_poly.pdbx_seq_one_letter_code
_entity_poly.pdbx_strand_id
1 'polypeptide(L)'
;MTLKELSQLYYLNREIEEDQRRLDELKSQSRSISAQKITGMPRGGTIAGSAIDRYIAEIVDLEAIISAKITQCLHERSRLERYIAGIPDSLTRQIFTLRFINGLSWLQVALHIGGNTADSVRMTCYRYIDRENKKERA
;
A
#
# COMPACT_ATOMS: atom_id res chain seq x y z
N MET A 1 16.48 3.35 -12.30
CA MET A 1 15.50 3.17 -11.21
C MET A 1 16.22 2.73 -9.94
N THR A 2 15.93 3.36 -8.82
CA THR A 2 16.56 3.03 -7.53
C THR A 2 15.70 2.03 -6.74
N LEU A 3 16.31 1.39 -5.74
CA LEU A 3 15.58 0.50 -4.82
C LEU A 3 14.44 1.24 -4.12
N LYS A 4 14.67 2.51 -3.75
CA LYS A 4 13.66 3.35 -3.11
C LYS A 4 12.44 3.57 -4.01
N GLU A 5 12.66 3.85 -5.29
CA GLU A 5 11.57 4.01 -6.27
C GLU A 5 10.79 2.71 -6.49
N LEU A 6 11.50 1.58 -6.55
CA LEU A 6 10.90 0.26 -6.69
C LEU A 6 10.03 -0.12 -5.48
N SER A 7 10.39 0.37 -4.30
CA SER A 7 9.69 0.05 -3.05
C SER A 7 8.47 0.96 -2.76
N GLN A 8 8.23 2.00 -3.57
CA GLN A 8 7.15 2.97 -3.32
C GLN A 8 5.77 2.32 -3.27
N LEU A 9 5.47 1.39 -4.17
CA LEU A 9 4.19 0.71 -4.20
C LEU A 9 3.92 -0.07 -2.90
N TYR A 10 4.93 -0.73 -2.36
CA TYR A 10 4.83 -1.45 -1.09
C TYR A 10 4.44 -0.52 0.05
N TYR A 11 5.10 0.62 0.18
CA TYR A 11 4.82 1.59 1.24
C TYR A 11 3.47 2.27 1.08
N LEU A 12 3.07 2.59 -0.16
CA LEU A 12 1.74 3.13 -0.44
C LEU A 12 0.63 2.16 -0.06
N ASN A 13 0.79 0.88 -0.36
CA ASN A 13 -0.17 -0.15 0.04
C ASN A 13 -0.29 -0.24 1.56
N ARG A 14 0.81 -0.14 2.30
CA ARG A 14 0.80 -0.14 3.76
C ARG A 14 0.09 1.08 4.33
N GLU A 15 0.31 2.26 3.76
CA GLU A 15 -0.40 3.48 4.16
C GLU A 15 -1.91 3.32 3.96
N ILE A 16 -2.33 2.75 2.84
CA ILE A 16 -3.75 2.49 2.56
C ILE A 16 -4.35 1.52 3.57
N GLU A 17 -3.63 0.46 3.92
CA GLU A 17 -4.08 -0.50 4.94
C GLU A 17 -4.29 0.18 6.30
N GLU A 18 -3.37 1.04 6.70
CA GLU A 18 -3.47 1.79 7.95
C GLU A 18 -4.62 2.79 7.92
N ASP A 19 -4.77 3.53 6.83
CA ASP A 19 -5.88 4.48 6.65
C ASP A 19 -7.23 3.75 6.63
N GLN A 20 -7.30 2.58 6.00
CA GLN A 20 -8.52 1.76 5.97
C GLN A 20 -8.88 1.28 7.38
N ARG A 21 -7.91 0.88 8.16
CA ARG A 21 -8.10 0.48 9.56
C ARG A 21 -8.65 1.64 10.40
N ARG A 22 -8.09 2.84 10.22
CA ARG A 22 -8.55 4.05 10.88
C ARG A 22 -9.98 4.40 10.45
N LEU A 23 -10.30 4.25 9.17
CA LEU A 23 -11.64 4.47 8.64
C LEU A 23 -12.65 3.53 9.31
N ASP A 24 -12.30 2.25 9.43
CA ASP A 24 -13.15 1.25 10.09
C ASP A 24 -13.39 1.59 11.56
N GLU A 25 -12.37 2.08 12.27
CA GLU A 25 -12.48 2.56 13.64
C GLU A 25 -13.42 3.76 13.75
N LEU A 26 -13.29 4.76 12.89
CA LEU A 26 -14.15 5.93 12.85
C LEU A 26 -15.61 5.56 12.59
N LYS A 27 -15.84 4.66 11.65
CA LYS A 27 -17.19 4.15 11.35
C LYS A 27 -17.79 3.41 12.54
N SER A 28 -16.99 2.61 13.23
CA SER A 28 -17.40 1.89 14.44
C SER A 28 -17.76 2.86 15.56
N GLN A 29 -16.94 3.87 15.80
CA GLN A 29 -17.19 4.90 16.81
C GLN A 29 -18.46 5.71 16.51
N SER A 30 -18.65 6.07 15.24
CA SER A 30 -19.84 6.78 14.77
C SER A 30 -21.11 5.96 15.03
N ARG A 31 -21.08 4.66 14.75
CA ARG A 31 -22.21 3.74 15.02
C ARG A 31 -22.49 3.60 16.51
N SER A 32 -21.47 3.55 17.34
CA SER A 32 -21.59 3.49 18.79
C SER A 32 -22.29 4.72 19.35
N ILE A 33 -21.95 5.91 18.89
CA ILE A 33 -22.60 7.16 19.29
C ILE A 33 -24.05 7.18 18.82
N SER A 34 -24.34 6.76 17.60
CA SER A 34 -25.70 6.64 17.08
C SER A 34 -26.57 5.68 17.89
N ALA A 35 -26.01 4.56 18.31
CA ALA A 35 -26.69 3.57 19.17
C ALA A 35 -27.03 4.15 20.54
N GLN A 36 -26.14 4.93 21.15
CA GLN A 36 -26.39 5.64 22.41
C GLN A 36 -27.52 6.67 22.27
N LYS A 37 -27.64 7.32 21.13
CA LYS A 37 -28.71 8.27 20.80
C LYS A 37 -30.08 7.58 20.75
N ILE A 38 -30.13 6.34 20.30
CA ILE A 38 -31.38 5.56 20.16
C ILE A 38 -31.93 5.13 21.51
N THR A 39 -31.10 5.01 22.55
CA THR A 39 -31.53 4.57 23.89
C THR A 39 -32.23 5.65 24.73
N GLY A 40 -32.64 6.78 24.18
CA GLY A 40 -33.69 7.61 24.72
C GLY A 40 -33.32 8.58 25.83
N MET A 41 -32.09 9.07 25.88
CA MET A 41 -31.74 10.19 26.76
C MET A 41 -32.06 11.53 26.07
N PRO A 42 -33.08 12.29 26.49
CA PRO A 42 -33.46 13.54 25.83
C PRO A 42 -32.49 14.69 26.05
N ARG A 43 -31.46 14.50 26.84
CA ARG A 43 -30.41 15.51 27.09
C ARG A 43 -29.15 15.14 26.36
N GLY A 44 -28.72 15.98 25.46
CA GLY A 44 -27.46 15.82 24.73
C GLY A 44 -27.59 15.63 23.25
N GLY A 45 -28.80 15.77 22.68
CA GLY A 45 -29.01 15.66 21.24
C GLY A 45 -28.12 16.62 20.45
N THR A 46 -27.82 17.81 20.97
CA THR A 46 -26.94 18.80 20.35
C THR A 46 -25.48 18.38 20.43
N ILE A 47 -25.04 17.85 21.57
CA ILE A 47 -23.64 17.40 21.76
C ILE A 47 -23.40 16.10 20.96
N ALA A 48 -24.31 15.14 21.02
CA ALA A 48 -24.23 13.89 20.27
C ALA A 48 -24.31 14.14 18.75
N GLY A 49 -25.19 15.05 18.31
CA GLY A 49 -25.28 15.46 16.90
C GLY A 49 -24.00 16.12 16.41
N SER A 50 -23.40 17.01 17.19
CA SER A 50 -22.12 17.65 16.87
C SER A 50 -20.98 16.65 16.81
N ALA A 51 -20.95 15.66 17.69
CA ALA A 51 -19.96 14.59 17.68
C ALA A 51 -20.13 13.70 16.44
N ILE A 52 -21.37 13.33 16.09
CA ILE A 52 -21.69 12.52 14.90
C ILE A 52 -21.28 13.28 13.64
N ASP A 53 -21.61 14.58 13.53
CA ASP A 53 -21.24 15.42 12.39
C ASP A 53 -19.72 15.49 12.22
N ARG A 54 -18.98 15.56 13.33
CA ARG A 54 -17.52 15.55 13.30
C ARG A 54 -16.97 14.22 12.80
N TYR A 55 -17.49 13.09 13.23
CA TYR A 55 -17.12 11.79 12.75
C TYR A 55 -17.44 11.60 11.25
N ILE A 56 -18.59 12.06 10.83
CA ILE A 56 -18.99 12.02 9.41
C ILE A 56 -18.01 12.82 8.56
N ALA A 57 -17.65 14.04 8.99
CA ALA A 57 -16.69 14.88 8.28
C ALA A 57 -15.31 14.20 8.18
N GLU A 58 -14.81 13.61 9.29
CA GLU A 58 -13.55 12.88 9.29
C GLU A 58 -13.59 11.65 8.39
N ILE A 59 -14.70 10.91 8.38
CA ILE A 59 -14.90 9.75 7.51
C ILE A 59 -14.83 10.14 6.03
N VAL A 60 -15.55 11.20 5.64
CA VAL A 60 -15.56 11.70 4.26
C VAL A 60 -14.17 12.15 3.82
N ASP A 61 -13.46 12.88 4.69
CA ASP A 61 -12.09 13.34 4.40
C ASP A 61 -11.14 12.16 4.24
N LEU A 62 -11.23 11.17 5.12
CA LEU A 62 -10.36 9.99 5.06
C LEU A 62 -10.68 9.11 3.86
N GLU A 63 -11.94 8.94 3.48
CA GLU A 63 -12.33 8.25 2.25
C GLU A 63 -11.73 8.91 1.01
N ALA A 64 -11.72 10.25 0.96
CA ALA A 64 -11.10 11.00 -0.13
C ALA A 64 -9.58 10.78 -0.19
N ILE A 65 -8.92 10.78 0.96
CA ILE A 65 -7.48 10.50 1.08
C ILE A 65 -7.16 9.08 0.58
N ILE A 66 -7.92 8.09 1.00
CA ILE A 66 -7.76 6.70 0.59
C ILE A 66 -7.93 6.56 -0.92
N SER A 67 -8.97 7.18 -1.48
CA SER A 67 -9.25 7.16 -2.92
C SER A 67 -8.08 7.76 -3.73
N ALA A 68 -7.52 8.87 -3.27
CA ALA A 68 -6.35 9.49 -3.91
C ALA A 68 -5.13 8.58 -3.85
N LYS A 69 -4.88 7.91 -2.71
CA LYS A 69 -3.77 6.97 -2.56
C LYS A 69 -3.93 5.73 -3.43
N ILE A 70 -5.16 5.22 -3.59
CA ILE A 70 -5.44 4.10 -4.49
C ILE A 70 -5.11 4.47 -5.93
N THR A 71 -5.50 5.66 -6.38
CA THR A 71 -5.15 6.17 -7.71
C THR A 71 -3.64 6.26 -7.88
N GLN A 72 -2.93 6.77 -6.88
CA GLN A 72 -1.46 6.83 -6.88
C GLN A 72 -0.84 5.43 -6.96
N CYS A 73 -1.39 4.45 -6.24
CA CYS A 73 -0.94 3.05 -6.31
C CYS A 73 -1.09 2.48 -7.72
N LEU A 74 -2.21 2.74 -8.39
CA LEU A 74 -2.44 2.27 -9.76
C LEU A 74 -1.40 2.85 -10.73
N HIS A 75 -1.06 4.14 -10.60
CA HIS A 75 -0.02 4.77 -11.39
C HIS A 75 1.36 4.18 -11.11
N GLU A 76 1.72 3.98 -9.85
CA GLU A 76 2.99 3.37 -9.47
C GLU A 76 3.10 1.93 -9.97
N ARG A 77 2.03 1.16 -9.84
CA ARG A 77 1.98 -0.21 -10.34
C ARG A 77 2.22 -0.27 -11.86
N SER A 78 1.53 0.58 -12.61
CA SER A 78 1.71 0.66 -14.06
C SER A 78 3.14 1.04 -14.44
N ARG A 79 3.73 1.97 -13.69
CA ARG A 79 5.13 2.38 -13.91
C ARG A 79 6.09 1.22 -13.67
N LEU A 80 5.89 0.47 -12.58
CA LEU A 80 6.71 -0.70 -12.25
C LEU A 80 6.54 -1.82 -13.27
N GLU A 81 5.31 -2.11 -13.68
CA GLU A 81 5.03 -3.14 -14.68
C GLU A 81 5.73 -2.85 -16.01
N ARG A 82 5.72 -1.59 -16.45
CA ARG A 82 6.44 -1.17 -17.67
C ARG A 82 7.94 -1.30 -17.51
N TYR A 83 8.48 -0.91 -16.38
CA TYR A 83 9.91 -1.06 -16.10
C TYR A 83 10.32 -2.53 -16.10
N ILE A 84 9.56 -3.38 -15.42
CA ILE A 84 9.84 -4.82 -15.35
C ILE A 84 9.75 -5.50 -16.71
N ALA A 85 8.77 -5.11 -17.53
CA ALA A 85 8.62 -5.64 -18.88
C ALA A 85 9.86 -5.38 -19.76
N GLY A 86 10.62 -4.34 -19.47
CA GLY A 86 11.87 -4.02 -20.16
C GLY A 86 13.08 -4.81 -19.70
N ILE A 87 12.97 -5.61 -18.64
CA ILE A 87 14.09 -6.44 -18.15
C ILE A 87 14.26 -7.63 -19.08
N PRO A 88 15.47 -7.84 -19.68
CA PRO A 88 15.67 -8.92 -20.66
C PRO A 88 15.57 -10.32 -20.10
N ASP A 89 16.05 -10.53 -18.87
CA ASP A 89 16.12 -11.84 -18.24
C ASP A 89 14.79 -12.22 -17.57
N SER A 90 14.24 -13.38 -17.93
CA SER A 90 12.97 -13.86 -17.40
C SER A 90 12.99 -14.11 -15.90
N LEU A 91 14.06 -14.68 -15.37
CA LEU A 91 14.20 -14.93 -13.92
C LEU A 91 14.19 -13.60 -13.16
N THR A 92 14.94 -12.62 -13.63
CA THR A 92 15.00 -11.29 -13.02
C THR A 92 13.63 -10.60 -13.06
N ARG A 93 12.91 -10.69 -14.19
CA ARG A 93 11.53 -10.17 -14.28
C ARG A 93 10.61 -10.77 -13.24
N GLN A 94 10.68 -12.09 -13.04
CA GLN A 94 9.86 -12.78 -12.05
C GLN A 94 10.21 -12.36 -10.61
N ILE A 95 11.49 -12.22 -10.31
CA ILE A 95 11.96 -11.74 -9.00
C ILE A 95 11.42 -10.35 -8.71
N PHE A 96 11.52 -9.43 -9.67
CA PHE A 96 11.03 -8.06 -9.53
C PHE A 96 9.51 -8.02 -9.34
N THR A 97 8.77 -8.80 -10.12
CA THR A 97 7.31 -8.87 -10.00
C THR A 97 6.89 -9.36 -8.63
N LEU A 98 7.46 -10.45 -8.16
CA LEU A 98 7.12 -11.03 -6.87
C LEU A 98 7.49 -10.11 -5.71
N ARG A 99 8.65 -9.45 -5.80
CA ARG A 99 9.12 -8.58 -4.72
C ARG A 99 8.43 -7.23 -4.70
N PHE A 100 8.39 -6.53 -5.83
CA PHE A 100 7.98 -5.12 -5.90
C PHE A 100 6.51 -4.90 -6.23
N ILE A 101 5.87 -5.80 -6.94
CA ILE A 101 4.44 -5.72 -7.23
C ILE A 101 3.63 -6.53 -6.22
N ASN A 102 4.01 -7.78 -5.99
CA ASN A 102 3.27 -8.67 -5.07
C ASN A 102 3.66 -8.48 -3.60
N GLY A 103 4.74 -7.76 -3.31
CA GLY A 103 5.14 -7.43 -1.94
C GLY A 103 5.65 -8.59 -1.11
N LEU A 104 6.17 -9.64 -1.74
CA LEU A 104 6.67 -10.81 -1.04
C LEU A 104 8.05 -10.56 -0.40
N SER A 105 8.31 -11.24 0.72
CA SER A 105 9.64 -11.25 1.31
C SER A 105 10.63 -12.00 0.41
N TRP A 106 11.92 -11.78 0.60
CA TRP A 106 12.93 -12.49 -0.18
C TRP A 106 12.83 -14.00 -0.04
N LEU A 107 12.52 -14.49 1.16
CA LEU A 107 12.28 -15.91 1.38
C LEU A 107 11.09 -16.44 0.58
N GLN A 108 9.97 -15.69 0.59
CA GLN A 108 8.76 -16.05 -0.16
C GLN A 108 9.03 -16.05 -1.67
N VAL A 109 9.80 -15.07 -2.17
CA VAL A 109 10.22 -15.01 -3.58
C VAL A 109 11.04 -16.26 -3.94
N ALA A 110 12.02 -16.61 -3.11
CA ALA A 110 12.85 -17.79 -3.33
C ALA A 110 12.04 -19.08 -3.37
N LEU A 111 11.10 -19.23 -2.43
CA LEU A 111 10.21 -20.40 -2.37
C LEU A 111 9.28 -20.48 -3.59
N HIS A 112 8.79 -19.35 -4.05
CA HIS A 112 7.88 -19.29 -5.20
C HIS A 112 8.59 -19.68 -6.50
N ILE A 113 9.82 -19.19 -6.71
CA ILE A 113 10.62 -19.49 -7.89
C ILE A 113 11.14 -20.91 -7.85
N GLY A 114 11.56 -21.38 -6.67
CA GLY A 114 12.19 -22.68 -6.47
C GLY A 114 13.67 -22.69 -6.88
N GLY A 115 14.45 -23.58 -6.26
CA GLY A 115 15.87 -23.75 -6.59
C GLY A 115 16.78 -22.57 -6.23
N ASN A 116 16.30 -21.60 -5.47
CA ASN A 116 17.06 -20.42 -5.06
C ASN A 116 16.91 -20.17 -3.56
N THR A 117 17.90 -19.49 -2.97
CA THR A 117 17.84 -19.01 -1.60
C THR A 117 17.37 -17.56 -1.56
N ALA A 118 16.95 -17.08 -0.39
CA ALA A 118 16.57 -15.67 -0.18
C ALA A 118 17.73 -14.74 -0.57
N ASP A 119 18.96 -15.06 -0.20
CA ASP A 119 20.15 -14.27 -0.55
C ASP A 119 20.43 -14.30 -2.05
N SER A 120 20.24 -15.43 -2.70
CA SER A 120 20.46 -15.58 -4.14
C SER A 120 19.54 -14.66 -4.94
N VAL A 121 18.23 -14.66 -4.66
CA VAL A 121 17.27 -13.80 -5.37
C VAL A 121 17.50 -12.33 -5.05
N ARG A 122 17.81 -11.98 -3.81
CA ARG A 122 18.14 -10.61 -3.41
C ARG A 122 19.37 -10.10 -4.15
N MET A 123 20.42 -10.88 -4.23
CA MET A 123 21.65 -10.51 -4.93
C MET A 123 21.42 -10.36 -6.43
N THR A 124 20.62 -11.20 -7.05
CA THR A 124 20.23 -11.08 -8.46
C THR A 124 19.56 -9.74 -8.71
N CYS A 125 18.63 -9.36 -7.84
CA CYS A 125 17.93 -8.07 -7.91
C CYS A 125 18.91 -6.90 -7.80
N TYR A 126 19.74 -6.87 -6.78
CA TYR A 126 20.66 -5.75 -6.51
C TYR A 126 21.72 -5.60 -7.61
N ARG A 127 22.24 -6.72 -8.12
CA ARG A 127 23.20 -6.68 -9.23
C ARG A 127 22.58 -6.10 -10.50
N TYR A 128 21.33 -6.44 -10.77
CA TYR A 128 20.63 -5.86 -11.94
C TYR A 128 20.45 -4.35 -11.77
N ILE A 129 19.98 -3.89 -10.61
CA ILE A 129 19.80 -2.47 -10.32
C ILE A 129 21.12 -1.72 -10.46
N ASP A 130 22.20 -2.24 -9.89
CA ASP A 130 23.53 -1.63 -9.97
C ASP A 130 24.03 -1.52 -11.41
N ARG A 131 23.86 -2.56 -12.20
CA ARG A 131 24.28 -2.55 -13.62
C ARG A 131 23.51 -1.52 -14.43
N GLU A 132 22.21 -1.44 -14.24
CA GLU A 132 21.38 -0.47 -14.96
C GLU A 132 21.73 0.97 -14.56
N ASN A 133 21.93 1.23 -13.29
CA ASN A 133 22.31 2.55 -12.80
C ASN A 133 23.69 2.98 -13.29
N LYS A 134 24.64 2.06 -13.43
CA LYS A 134 25.95 2.33 -14.02
C LYS A 134 25.86 2.67 -15.50
N LYS A 135 24.99 1.99 -16.26
CA LYS A 135 24.74 2.30 -17.66
C LYS A 135 24.14 3.69 -17.86
N GLU A 136 23.20 4.08 -16.98
CA GLU A 136 22.58 5.41 -17.02
C GLU A 136 23.57 6.53 -16.74
N ARG A 137 24.60 6.27 -15.90
CA ARG A 137 25.66 7.24 -15.55
C ARG A 137 26.75 7.36 -16.63
N ALA A 138 26.86 6.39 -17.48
CA ALA A 138 27.80 6.41 -18.60
C ALA A 138 27.11 7.06 -19.82
#